data_160852df0fd77ddd2a2733f22a3081a2
#
_entry.id   160852df0fd77ddd2a2733f22a3081a2
#
_cell.length_a   1.000
_cell.length_b   1.000
_cell.length_c   1.000
_cell.angle_alpha   90.00
_cell.angle_beta   90.00
_cell.angle_gamma   90.00
#
_symmetry.space_group_name_H-M   'P 1'
#
loop_
_entity.id
_entity.type
_entity.pdbx_description
1 polymer ?
#
loop_
_entity_poly.entity_id
_entity_poly.type
_entity_poly.pdbx_seq_one_letter_code
_entity_poly.pdbx_strand_id
1 'polypeptide(L)'
;MSVKEKKRGRPSGSNKQLSQKSIMIMAKELMKSEGKIPSIRKLATHLNVDAMAIYYYFSNKNALLEAITVSLIEEIHQPKEQTDWQDELHLLCVSYLRLLNTYTGLLETLLSMTSQGPADIFTERFSMIIEPLELDNTAKKNSLDLLADYLHGFALALHCNPSHELDISEYIKGPLNFYCLALKHSH
;
A
#
# COMPACT_ATOMS: atom_id res chain seq x y z
N MET A 1 -38.16 38.84 -39.03
CA MET A 1 -36.83 38.55 -38.45
C MET A 1 -37.01 37.55 -37.32
N SER A 2 -36.66 36.31 -37.54
CA SER A 2 -36.88 35.23 -36.56
C SER A 2 -35.59 35.02 -35.76
N VAL A 3 -35.64 35.23 -34.45
CA VAL A 3 -34.54 35.00 -33.53
C VAL A 3 -34.47 33.50 -33.20
N LYS A 4 -33.40 32.81 -33.62
CA LYS A 4 -33.15 31.43 -33.26
C LYS A 4 -32.61 31.36 -31.82
N GLU A 5 -33.42 30.84 -30.90
CA GLU A 5 -32.99 30.45 -29.57
C GLU A 5 -31.99 29.29 -29.64
N LYS A 6 -30.78 29.53 -29.14
CA LYS A 6 -29.73 28.52 -28.97
C LYS A 6 -30.05 27.67 -27.75
N LYS A 7 -30.63 26.49 -27.91
CA LYS A 7 -30.74 25.47 -26.85
C LYS A 7 -29.34 25.09 -26.37
N ARG A 8 -29.02 25.48 -25.15
CA ARG A 8 -27.87 24.93 -24.41
C ARG A 8 -28.17 23.46 -24.06
N GLY A 9 -27.79 22.54 -24.91
CA GLY A 9 -27.79 21.11 -24.61
C GLY A 9 -26.67 20.81 -23.67
N ARG A 10 -27.02 20.26 -22.48
CA ARG A 10 -26.08 19.62 -21.56
C ARG A 10 -25.46 18.43 -22.31
N PRO A 11 -24.11 18.25 -22.38
CA PRO A 11 -23.52 17.11 -23.02
C PRO A 11 -23.96 15.85 -22.25
N SER A 12 -24.60 14.91 -22.91
CA SER A 12 -24.84 13.56 -22.42
C SER A 12 -23.56 12.75 -22.63
N GLY A 13 -22.59 12.93 -21.73
CA GLY A 13 -21.46 12.01 -21.58
C GLY A 13 -21.75 11.14 -20.38
N SER A 14 -21.50 9.86 -20.48
CA SER A 14 -21.60 8.89 -19.40
C SER A 14 -20.76 9.37 -18.21
N ASN A 15 -21.36 10.15 -17.32
CA ASN A 15 -20.75 10.62 -16.08
C ASN A 15 -20.58 9.38 -15.18
N LYS A 16 -19.45 8.69 -15.27
CA LYS A 16 -18.94 7.99 -14.08
C LYS A 16 -18.77 9.11 -13.04
N GLN A 17 -19.73 9.22 -12.13
CA GLN A 17 -19.77 10.25 -11.12
C GLN A 17 -18.43 10.22 -10.37
N LEU A 18 -17.70 11.35 -10.36
CA LEU A 18 -16.47 11.47 -9.58
C LEU A 18 -16.78 11.10 -8.12
N SER A 19 -15.96 10.24 -7.56
CA SER A 19 -16.09 9.77 -6.19
C SER A 19 -14.71 9.53 -5.61
N GLN A 20 -14.58 9.50 -4.30
CA GLN A 20 -13.36 9.13 -3.63
C GLN A 20 -12.82 7.79 -4.18
N LYS A 21 -13.71 6.80 -4.33
CA LYS A 21 -13.37 5.48 -4.88
C LYS A 21 -12.80 5.56 -6.31
N SER A 22 -13.40 6.36 -7.20
CA SER A 22 -12.91 6.49 -8.60
C SER A 22 -11.56 7.21 -8.66
N ILE A 23 -11.32 8.17 -7.78
CA ILE A 23 -10.02 8.85 -7.66
C ILE A 23 -8.95 7.86 -7.18
N MET A 24 -9.26 7.04 -6.16
CA MET A 24 -8.36 6.02 -5.62
C MET A 24 -8.00 4.95 -6.64
N ILE A 25 -8.97 4.44 -7.40
CA ILE A 25 -8.74 3.46 -8.47
C ILE A 25 -7.78 4.04 -9.50
N MET A 26 -8.06 5.23 -10.02
CA MET A 26 -7.19 5.89 -11.01
C MET A 26 -5.80 6.15 -10.46
N ALA A 27 -5.67 6.53 -9.19
CA ALA A 27 -4.38 6.73 -8.55
C ALA A 27 -3.55 5.45 -8.50
N LYS A 28 -4.15 4.32 -8.11
CA LYS A 28 -3.51 3.00 -8.08
C LYS A 28 -3.09 2.54 -9.48
N GLU A 29 -3.94 2.71 -10.49
CA GLU A 29 -3.62 2.38 -11.89
C GLU A 29 -2.39 3.18 -12.39
N LEU A 30 -2.36 4.49 -12.13
CA LEU A 30 -1.24 5.34 -12.50
C LEU A 30 0.04 5.00 -11.73
N MET A 31 -0.05 4.68 -10.44
CA MET A 31 1.11 4.21 -9.67
C MET A 31 1.69 2.94 -10.25
N LYS A 32 0.84 1.97 -10.59
CA LYS A 32 1.27 0.70 -11.16
C LYS A 32 1.95 0.87 -12.52
N SER A 33 1.44 1.79 -13.37
CA SER A 33 1.98 2.00 -14.72
C SER A 33 3.23 2.88 -14.74
N GLU A 34 3.41 3.78 -13.79
CA GLU A 34 4.46 4.81 -13.82
C GLU A 34 5.49 4.69 -12.71
N GLY A 35 5.28 3.79 -11.77
CA GLY A 35 6.19 3.56 -10.68
C GLY A 35 6.33 4.72 -9.69
N LYS A 36 5.33 5.62 -9.65
CA LYS A 36 5.31 6.75 -8.71
C LYS A 36 3.90 7.25 -8.45
N ILE A 37 3.72 7.92 -7.33
CA ILE A 37 2.44 8.53 -6.97
C ILE A 37 2.10 9.67 -7.93
N PRO A 38 0.92 9.65 -8.55
CA PRO A 38 0.50 10.67 -9.49
C PRO A 38 0.27 12.02 -8.82
N SER A 39 0.56 13.11 -9.53
CA SER A 39 0.16 14.45 -9.07
C SER A 39 -1.36 14.62 -9.19
N ILE A 40 -1.93 15.55 -8.39
CA ILE A 40 -3.37 15.89 -8.46
C ILE A 40 -3.75 16.34 -9.87
N ARG A 41 -2.90 17.13 -10.55
CA ARG A 41 -3.15 17.54 -11.93
C ARG A 41 -3.23 16.36 -12.89
N LYS A 42 -2.37 15.37 -12.72
CA LYS A 42 -2.35 14.17 -13.55
C LYS A 42 -3.60 13.33 -13.33
N LEU A 43 -3.99 13.12 -12.08
CA LEU A 43 -5.26 12.44 -11.73
C LEU A 43 -6.46 13.15 -12.35
N ALA A 44 -6.54 14.49 -12.23
CA ALA A 44 -7.60 15.29 -12.80
C ALA A 44 -7.69 15.13 -14.33
N THR A 45 -6.54 15.15 -15.02
CA THR A 45 -6.47 14.92 -16.46
C THR A 45 -7.01 13.56 -16.85
N HIS A 46 -6.60 12.46 -16.17
CA HIS A 46 -7.07 11.10 -16.48
C HIS A 46 -8.54 10.86 -16.12
N LEU A 47 -9.03 11.54 -15.09
CA LEU A 47 -10.44 11.50 -14.70
C LEU A 47 -11.33 12.47 -15.53
N ASN A 48 -10.72 13.29 -16.39
CA ASN A 48 -11.37 14.34 -17.18
C ASN A 48 -12.21 15.30 -16.31
N VAL A 49 -11.59 15.77 -15.21
CA VAL A 49 -12.18 16.74 -14.27
C VAL A 49 -11.21 17.89 -14.00
N ASP A 50 -11.73 18.96 -13.38
CA ASP A 50 -10.88 20.01 -12.85
C ASP A 50 -10.14 19.53 -11.58
N ALA A 51 -8.90 20.00 -11.36
CA ALA A 51 -8.12 19.64 -10.18
C ALA A 51 -8.83 20.03 -8.87
N MET A 52 -9.60 21.11 -8.87
CA MET A 52 -10.40 21.52 -7.71
C MET A 52 -11.49 20.52 -7.34
N ALA A 53 -11.99 19.73 -8.30
CA ALA A 53 -12.94 18.66 -8.02
C ALA A 53 -12.33 17.53 -7.15
N ILE A 54 -11.03 17.27 -7.28
CA ILE A 54 -10.33 16.30 -6.42
C ILE A 54 -10.18 16.85 -5.00
N TYR A 55 -9.89 18.14 -4.84
CA TYR A 55 -9.80 18.78 -3.52
C TYR A 55 -11.12 18.79 -2.73
N TYR A 56 -12.24 18.59 -3.39
CA TYR A 56 -13.51 18.38 -2.71
C TYR A 56 -13.54 17.09 -1.90
N TYR A 57 -12.82 16.04 -2.35
CA TYR A 57 -12.75 14.74 -1.68
C TYR A 57 -11.55 14.60 -0.75
N PHE A 58 -10.46 15.30 -1.02
CA PHE A 58 -9.20 15.24 -0.27
C PHE A 58 -8.72 16.66 0.02
N SER A 59 -8.66 17.03 1.29
CA SER A 59 -8.34 18.39 1.75
C SER A 59 -7.01 18.94 1.23
N ASN A 60 -6.06 18.07 0.95
CA ASN A 60 -4.74 18.41 0.41
C ASN A 60 -4.07 17.18 -0.22
N LYS A 61 -2.87 17.38 -0.80
CA LYS A 61 -2.09 16.32 -1.42
C LYS A 61 -1.72 15.21 -0.42
N ASN A 62 -1.40 15.57 0.81
CA ASN A 62 -0.99 14.58 1.83
C ASN A 62 -2.17 13.68 2.24
N ALA A 63 -3.37 14.25 2.40
CA ALA A 63 -4.58 13.47 2.67
C ALA A 63 -4.91 12.46 1.55
N LEU A 64 -4.73 12.87 0.28
CA LEU A 64 -4.87 11.95 -0.84
C LEU A 64 -3.80 10.87 -0.81
N LEU A 65 -2.55 11.22 -0.55
CA LEU A 65 -1.42 10.31 -0.47
C LEU A 65 -1.62 9.26 0.64
N GLU A 66 -2.01 9.72 1.82
CA GLU A 66 -2.34 8.85 2.96
C GLU A 66 -3.47 7.88 2.61
N ALA A 67 -4.56 8.36 2.04
CA ALA A 67 -5.67 7.51 1.65
C ALA A 67 -5.25 6.45 0.62
N ILE A 68 -4.40 6.79 -0.36
CA ILE A 68 -3.88 5.84 -1.35
C ILE A 68 -3.01 4.78 -0.66
N THR A 69 -2.06 5.19 0.18
CA THR A 69 -1.14 4.28 0.85
C THR A 69 -1.85 3.36 1.84
N VAL A 70 -2.76 3.88 2.67
CA VAL A 70 -3.61 3.07 3.56
C VAL A 70 -4.39 2.03 2.75
N SER A 71 -5.08 2.45 1.69
CA SER A 71 -5.86 1.55 0.85
C SER A 71 -5.02 0.48 0.12
N LEU A 72 -3.73 0.72 -0.11
CA LEU A 72 -2.81 -0.28 -0.66
C LEU A 72 -2.34 -1.25 0.44
N ILE A 73 -1.96 -0.74 1.61
CA ILE A 73 -1.52 -1.59 2.72
C ILE A 73 -2.66 -2.47 3.24
N GLU A 74 -3.90 -2.02 3.19
CA GLU A 74 -5.07 -2.87 3.52
C GLU A 74 -5.17 -4.14 2.66
N GLU A 75 -4.58 -4.15 1.45
CA GLU A 75 -4.59 -5.32 0.55
C GLU A 75 -3.60 -6.43 0.97
N ILE A 76 -2.67 -6.21 1.91
CA ILE A 76 -1.77 -7.25 2.39
C ILE A 76 -2.54 -8.33 3.16
N HIS A 77 -1.90 -9.48 3.41
CA HIS A 77 -2.52 -10.62 4.07
C HIS A 77 -3.15 -10.24 5.42
N GLN A 78 -4.42 -10.61 5.61
CA GLN A 78 -5.13 -10.50 6.89
C GLN A 78 -4.96 -11.82 7.66
N PRO A 79 -4.35 -11.80 8.85
CA PRO A 79 -4.13 -13.01 9.65
C PRO A 79 -5.44 -13.72 10.00
N LYS A 80 -5.40 -15.05 10.05
CA LYS A 80 -6.52 -15.88 10.43
C LYS A 80 -6.28 -16.51 11.80
N GLU A 81 -7.33 -16.63 12.56
CA GLU A 81 -7.31 -17.36 13.82
C GLU A 81 -7.09 -18.86 13.57
N GLN A 82 -6.47 -19.54 14.55
CA GLN A 82 -6.26 -21.00 14.58
C GLN A 82 -5.34 -21.56 13.47
N THR A 83 -4.50 -20.73 12.87
CA THR A 83 -3.44 -21.14 11.93
C THR A 83 -2.08 -21.09 12.61
N ASP A 84 -1.08 -21.76 12.02
CA ASP A 84 0.30 -21.66 12.50
C ASP A 84 0.82 -20.21 12.31
N TRP A 85 1.32 -19.63 13.37
CA TRP A 85 1.79 -18.23 13.34
C TRP A 85 2.96 -18.02 12.37
N GLN A 86 3.79 -19.03 12.12
CA GLN A 86 4.91 -18.94 11.17
C GLN A 86 4.40 -18.87 9.73
N ASP A 87 3.35 -19.65 9.42
CA ASP A 87 2.71 -19.62 8.12
C ASP A 87 2.00 -18.27 7.89
N GLU A 88 1.30 -17.75 8.90
CA GLU A 88 0.67 -16.43 8.83
C GLU A 88 1.68 -15.30 8.67
N LEU A 89 2.83 -15.37 9.38
CA LEU A 89 3.91 -14.40 9.23
C LEU A 89 4.51 -14.45 7.82
N HIS A 90 4.73 -15.65 7.29
CA HIS A 90 5.20 -15.82 5.91
C HIS A 90 4.23 -15.20 4.91
N LEU A 91 2.93 -15.46 5.04
CA LEU A 91 1.90 -14.89 4.17
C LEU A 91 1.86 -13.36 4.27
N LEU A 92 1.97 -12.80 5.47
CA LEU A 92 2.03 -11.35 5.69
C LEU A 92 3.24 -10.75 4.95
N CYS A 93 4.44 -11.30 5.15
CA CYS A 93 5.67 -10.80 4.53
C CYS A 93 5.64 -10.93 3.01
N VAL A 94 5.18 -12.06 2.47
CA VAL A 94 5.06 -12.27 1.02
C VAL A 94 4.08 -11.28 0.40
N SER A 95 2.91 -11.09 1.01
CA SER A 95 1.91 -10.17 0.50
C SER A 95 2.39 -8.72 0.53
N TYR A 96 3.11 -8.32 1.58
CA TYR A 96 3.70 -6.99 1.69
C TYR A 96 4.79 -6.75 0.62
N LEU A 97 5.71 -7.68 0.45
CA LEU A 97 6.74 -7.58 -0.58
C LEU A 97 6.17 -7.58 -2.00
N ARG A 98 5.14 -8.37 -2.27
CA ARG A 98 4.42 -8.35 -3.56
C ARG A 98 3.75 -6.99 -3.81
N LEU A 99 3.18 -6.39 -2.77
CA LEU A 99 2.60 -5.06 -2.85
C LEU A 99 3.67 -4.02 -3.22
N LEU A 100 4.81 -3.99 -2.49
CA LEU A 100 5.91 -3.07 -2.76
C LEU A 100 6.51 -3.26 -4.16
N ASN A 101 6.61 -4.51 -4.63
CA ASN A 101 7.08 -4.82 -5.98
C ASN A 101 6.09 -4.41 -7.07
N THR A 102 4.79 -4.49 -6.79
CA THR A 102 3.73 -4.09 -7.74
C THR A 102 3.62 -2.58 -7.88
N TYR A 103 3.80 -1.86 -6.78
CA TYR A 103 3.67 -0.40 -6.71
C TYR A 103 5.02 0.25 -6.43
N THR A 104 5.89 0.26 -7.44
CA THR A 104 7.20 0.93 -7.34
C THR A 104 7.03 2.38 -6.89
N GLY A 105 7.86 2.85 -5.96
CA GLY A 105 7.72 4.16 -5.30
C GLY A 105 6.79 4.18 -4.09
N LEU A 106 6.10 3.05 -3.77
CA LEU A 106 5.29 2.96 -2.56
C LEU A 106 6.18 2.99 -1.30
N LEU A 107 7.30 2.25 -1.33
CA LEU A 107 8.23 2.19 -0.19
C LEU A 107 8.80 3.57 0.16
N GLU A 108 9.31 4.32 -0.83
CA GLU A 108 9.82 5.66 -0.61
C GLU A 108 8.75 6.60 -0.06
N THR A 109 7.51 6.39 -0.50
CA THR A 109 6.38 7.15 0.01
C THR A 109 6.10 6.82 1.46
N LEU A 110 6.00 5.54 1.82
CA LEU A 110 5.80 5.08 3.20
C LEU A 110 6.87 5.64 4.13
N LEU A 111 8.15 5.56 3.72
CA LEU A 111 9.29 6.03 4.51
C LEU A 111 9.34 7.57 4.63
N SER A 112 8.77 8.31 3.69
CA SER A 112 8.74 9.79 3.70
C SER A 112 7.52 10.39 4.38
N MET A 113 6.50 9.58 4.70
CA MET A 113 5.27 10.05 5.34
C MET A 113 5.50 10.35 6.82
N THR A 114 4.83 11.39 7.30
CA THR A 114 4.74 11.70 8.73
C THR A 114 3.54 11.02 9.41
N SER A 115 2.60 10.53 8.62
CA SER A 115 1.44 9.76 9.10
C SER A 115 1.83 8.32 9.37
N GLN A 116 1.36 7.77 10.48
CA GLN A 116 1.62 6.38 10.89
C GLN A 116 0.53 5.39 10.41
N GLY A 117 -0.59 5.87 9.88
CA GLY A 117 -1.73 5.03 9.52
C GLY A 117 -1.40 3.79 8.65
N PRO A 118 -0.58 3.89 7.59
CA PRO A 118 -0.14 2.71 6.84
C PRO A 118 0.74 1.74 7.64
N ALA A 119 1.63 2.26 8.49
CA ALA A 119 2.50 1.44 9.33
C ALA A 119 1.70 0.72 10.43
N ASP A 120 0.65 1.36 10.97
CA ASP A 120 -0.21 0.79 12.00
C ASP A 120 -0.89 -0.50 11.51
N ILE A 121 -1.33 -0.56 10.25
CA ILE A 121 -1.98 -1.74 9.68
C ILE A 121 -1.02 -2.95 9.68
N PHE A 122 0.22 -2.76 9.25
CA PHE A 122 1.23 -3.83 9.27
C PHE A 122 1.55 -4.24 10.69
N THR A 123 1.75 -3.28 11.60
CA THR A 123 2.05 -3.49 13.02
C THR A 123 0.94 -4.26 13.73
N GLU A 124 -0.33 -3.91 13.48
CA GLU A 124 -1.48 -4.59 14.05
C GLU A 124 -1.53 -6.06 13.60
N ARG A 125 -1.39 -6.31 12.28
CA ARG A 125 -1.39 -7.68 11.74
C ARG A 125 -0.22 -8.51 12.25
N PHE A 126 0.98 -7.91 12.32
CA PHE A 126 2.15 -8.55 12.92
C PHE A 126 1.90 -8.90 14.39
N SER A 127 1.35 -7.96 15.18
CA SER A 127 1.07 -8.16 16.59
C SER A 127 0.06 -9.30 16.83
N MET A 128 -0.97 -9.40 16.00
CA MET A 128 -1.92 -10.52 16.04
C MET A 128 -1.24 -11.87 15.77
N ILE A 129 -0.33 -11.92 14.82
CA ILE A 129 0.37 -13.16 14.44
C ILE A 129 1.28 -13.66 15.57
N ILE A 130 2.01 -12.76 16.23
CA ILE A 130 2.99 -13.13 17.26
C ILE A 130 2.38 -13.20 18.68
N GLU A 131 1.09 -12.92 18.84
CA GLU A 131 0.41 -12.96 20.15
C GLU A 131 0.66 -14.28 20.91
N PRO A 132 0.60 -15.48 20.26
CA PRO A 132 0.83 -16.76 20.95
C PRO A 132 2.24 -16.93 21.54
N LEU A 133 3.19 -16.07 21.17
CA LEU A 133 4.56 -16.13 21.67
C LEU A 133 4.73 -15.42 23.02
N GLU A 134 3.72 -14.68 23.49
CA GLU A 134 3.72 -13.98 24.79
C GLU A 134 4.96 -13.09 25.04
N LEU A 135 5.56 -12.55 23.98
CA LEU A 135 6.75 -11.69 24.05
C LEU A 135 6.47 -10.43 24.84
N ASP A 136 7.47 -9.93 25.57
CA ASP A 136 7.38 -8.62 26.20
C ASP A 136 7.35 -7.47 25.14
N ASN A 137 7.02 -6.25 25.59
CA ASN A 137 6.88 -5.11 24.68
C ASN A 137 8.19 -4.73 23.97
N THR A 138 9.34 -4.96 24.62
CA THR A 138 10.66 -4.67 24.05
C THR A 138 11.00 -5.67 22.97
N ALA A 139 10.78 -6.96 23.23
CA ALA A 139 10.98 -8.03 22.24
C ALA A 139 10.03 -7.85 21.05
N LYS A 140 8.74 -7.54 21.28
CA LYS A 140 7.78 -7.24 20.21
C LYS A 140 8.23 -6.08 19.32
N LYS A 141 8.65 -4.97 19.94
CA LYS A 141 9.15 -3.81 19.20
C LYS A 141 10.41 -4.14 18.40
N ASN A 142 11.41 -4.72 19.03
CA ASN A 142 12.68 -5.03 18.37
C ASN A 142 12.49 -6.04 17.21
N SER A 143 11.59 -7.01 17.39
CA SER A 143 11.29 -7.98 16.35
C SER A 143 10.58 -7.32 15.16
N LEU A 144 9.63 -6.43 15.40
CA LEU A 144 8.97 -5.67 14.34
C LEU A 144 9.96 -4.79 13.57
N ASP A 145 10.79 -4.04 14.27
CA ASP A 145 11.79 -3.15 13.66
C ASP A 145 12.75 -3.95 12.76
N LEU A 146 13.29 -5.06 13.28
CA LEU A 146 14.19 -5.93 12.50
C LEU A 146 13.52 -6.52 11.25
N LEU A 147 12.27 -6.98 11.40
CA LEU A 147 11.52 -7.53 10.26
C LEU A 147 11.23 -6.46 9.20
N ALA A 148 10.80 -5.27 9.62
CA ALA A 148 10.51 -4.17 8.72
C ALA A 148 11.77 -3.75 7.94
N ASP A 149 12.91 -3.59 8.61
CA ASP A 149 14.18 -3.24 7.98
C ASP A 149 14.63 -4.33 6.98
N TYR A 150 14.47 -5.60 7.33
CA TYR A 150 14.75 -6.71 6.41
C TYR A 150 13.85 -6.65 5.16
N LEU A 151 12.54 -6.48 5.33
CA LEU A 151 11.59 -6.44 4.22
C LEU A 151 11.80 -5.21 3.33
N HIS A 152 12.10 -4.06 3.90
CA HIS A 152 12.39 -2.83 3.15
C HIS A 152 13.70 -2.96 2.37
N GLY A 153 14.76 -3.49 2.99
CA GLY A 153 16.03 -3.76 2.33
C GLY A 153 15.87 -4.75 1.16
N PHE A 154 15.07 -5.82 1.38
CA PHE A 154 14.77 -6.80 0.35
C PHE A 154 13.97 -6.17 -0.83
N ALA A 155 12.95 -5.36 -0.55
CA ALA A 155 12.17 -4.66 -1.57
C ALA A 155 13.03 -3.71 -2.40
N LEU A 156 13.95 -2.97 -1.78
CA LEU A 156 14.93 -2.12 -2.48
C LEU A 156 15.86 -2.95 -3.37
N ALA A 157 16.35 -4.09 -2.89
CA ALA A 157 17.22 -4.97 -3.67
C ALA A 157 16.50 -5.54 -4.91
N LEU A 158 15.23 -5.93 -4.78
CA LEU A 158 14.38 -6.35 -5.90
C LEU A 158 14.23 -5.21 -6.94
N HIS A 159 14.00 -4.00 -6.48
CA HIS A 159 13.83 -2.85 -7.35
C HIS A 159 15.12 -2.49 -8.12
N CYS A 160 16.27 -2.64 -7.49
CA CYS A 160 17.58 -2.39 -8.12
C CYS A 160 17.99 -3.48 -9.13
N ASN A 161 17.42 -4.67 -9.05
CA ASN A 161 17.78 -5.79 -9.94
C ASN A 161 16.54 -6.50 -10.51
N PRO A 162 15.78 -5.86 -11.42
CA PRO A 162 14.50 -6.36 -11.93
C PRO A 162 14.61 -7.57 -12.87
N SER A 163 15.83 -8.04 -13.19
CA SER A 163 16.08 -9.07 -14.22
C SER A 163 15.83 -10.51 -13.77
N HIS A 164 15.45 -10.76 -12.52
CA HIS A 164 15.07 -12.08 -12.02
C HIS A 164 13.56 -12.16 -11.76
N GLU A 165 12.89 -13.09 -12.44
CA GLU A 165 11.58 -13.60 -11.99
C GLU A 165 11.80 -14.39 -10.68
N LEU A 166 12.01 -13.67 -9.58
CA LEU A 166 12.19 -14.26 -8.25
C LEU A 166 10.82 -14.66 -7.70
N ASP A 167 10.69 -15.93 -7.33
CA ASP A 167 9.62 -16.32 -6.43
C ASP A 167 9.91 -15.77 -5.04
N ILE A 168 9.29 -14.63 -4.73
CA ILE A 168 9.44 -13.92 -3.45
C ILE A 168 9.19 -14.89 -2.29
N SER A 169 8.19 -15.79 -2.41
CA SER A 169 7.81 -16.72 -1.37
C SER A 169 8.93 -17.69 -1.01
N GLU A 170 9.54 -18.31 -2.02
CA GLU A 170 10.66 -19.23 -1.79
C GLU A 170 11.92 -18.50 -1.32
N TYR A 171 12.18 -17.31 -1.83
CA TYR A 171 13.40 -16.58 -1.52
C TYR A 171 13.47 -16.11 -0.07
N ILE A 172 12.35 -15.64 0.51
CA ILE A 172 12.32 -15.18 1.91
C ILE A 172 12.13 -16.31 2.93
N LYS A 173 11.79 -17.51 2.50
CA LYS A 173 11.49 -18.66 3.39
C LYS A 173 12.61 -18.99 4.36
N GLY A 174 13.85 -19.10 3.84
CA GLY A 174 15.02 -19.39 4.68
C GLY A 174 15.28 -18.30 5.73
N PRO A 175 15.44 -17.02 5.35
CA PRO A 175 15.58 -15.92 6.30
C PRO A 175 14.44 -15.81 7.31
N LEU A 176 13.17 -15.98 6.88
CA LEU A 176 12.03 -15.96 7.81
C LEU A 176 12.05 -17.15 8.79
N ASN A 177 12.43 -18.34 8.34
CA ASN A 177 12.58 -19.49 9.25
C ASN A 177 13.63 -19.19 10.33
N PHE A 178 14.77 -18.58 9.94
CA PHE A 178 15.80 -18.17 10.90
C PHE A 178 15.28 -17.10 11.88
N TYR A 179 14.54 -16.11 11.37
CA TYR A 179 13.89 -15.08 12.19
C TYR A 179 12.88 -15.71 13.17
N CYS A 180 12.05 -16.65 12.73
CA CYS A 180 11.08 -17.34 13.57
C CYS A 180 11.76 -18.17 14.69
N LEU A 181 12.92 -18.77 14.41
CA LEU A 181 13.71 -19.45 15.45
C LEU A 181 14.19 -18.47 16.52
N ALA A 182 14.66 -17.28 16.11
CA ALA A 182 15.06 -16.25 17.06
C ALA A 182 13.88 -15.79 17.93
N LEU A 183 12.70 -15.58 17.33
CA LEU A 183 11.49 -15.20 18.10
C LEU A 183 11.09 -16.25 19.14
N LYS A 184 11.15 -17.53 18.82
CA LYS A 184 10.83 -18.63 19.77
C LYS A 184 11.73 -18.65 21.01
N HIS A 185 12.90 -18.05 20.93
CA HIS A 185 13.89 -18.05 22.01
C HIS A 185 14.12 -16.65 22.62
N SER A 186 13.27 -15.68 22.28
CA SER A 186 13.35 -14.30 22.76
C SER A 186 12.48 -14.09 24.03
N HIS A 187 12.70 -14.91 25.06
CA HIS A 187 12.04 -14.78 26.37
C HIS A 187 12.96 -14.12 27.39
#